data_bf267e959989f7f4075b7975a77f07cd
#
_entry.id   bf267e959989f7f4075b7975a77f07cd
#
_cell.length_a   1.000
_cell.length_b   1.000
_cell.length_c   1.000
_cell.angle_alpha   90.00
_cell.angle_beta   90.00
_cell.angle_gamma   90.00
#
_symmetry.space_group_name_H-M   'P 1'
#
loop_
_entity.id
_entity.type
_entity.pdbx_description
1 polymer ?
#
loop_
_entity_poly.entity_id
_entity_poly.type
_entity_poly.pdbx_seq_one_letter_code
_entity_poly.pdbx_strand_id
1 'polypeptide(L)'
;MISALQPISINFGTDGFRGIIGDNFTFDAVSRISSSLAEYLKDSPSNTVAVGYDTRVLSKEFAAAAAAALVSSGIKVVLSDNFCPSPVLSYFVKDKKCAAGVMITASHNPYMFNGLKFKSPFGSSMLESEVKKIEKIVNASDFSKKNKGKSRYIGRTGLDYSDNNNFRYADFKKDYIRRIIDLTELDKAVSGADKDLLKSLEVVIDPMFGAGIGYLSSVLKRFSIKHGSINNAVNPAFPGLNPEPIDSNLHKLKSSLKKKGIKNKFAVGFATDGDADRIGAVDCEGNFIDSHKIFSIILDYLIKEGRSGSVVKTVSVSKSIDDICKKHNIGLYEVPIGFKNIAALMTKDGNDVFMGGEESGGIGIASHLPERDGIFNALLLLKIIIKSGKNLNELLNGIFNEPYPYSYAREDLHLDEGRKLRLIEKLKSGSFDIPFKNNLAYSNFIDGFKFGYKDGSWLLIRPSGTEPLLRIYAESKAKNKTDGLINKVKTEINAL
;
A
#
# COMPACT_ATOMS: atom_id res chain seq x y z
N MET A 1 -39.42 -20.44 -12.75
CA MET A 1 -38.55 -20.65 -11.54
C MET A 1 -37.20 -20.09 -11.84
N ILE A 2 -36.86 -18.97 -11.25
CA ILE A 2 -35.48 -18.43 -11.30
C ILE A 2 -34.65 -19.40 -10.47
N SER A 3 -33.75 -20.14 -11.11
CA SER A 3 -32.82 -21.01 -10.41
C SER A 3 -32.08 -20.15 -9.36
N ALA A 4 -32.09 -20.58 -8.09
CA ALA A 4 -31.34 -19.92 -7.05
C ALA A 4 -29.89 -19.86 -7.52
N LEU A 5 -29.39 -18.67 -7.82
CA LEU A 5 -27.98 -18.46 -8.16
C LEU A 5 -27.14 -19.04 -7.03
N GLN A 6 -26.24 -19.94 -7.37
CA GLN A 6 -25.31 -20.48 -6.37
C GLN A 6 -24.50 -19.31 -5.77
N PRO A 7 -24.30 -19.31 -4.46
CA PRO A 7 -23.55 -18.24 -3.82
C PRO A 7 -22.11 -18.20 -4.38
N ILE A 8 -21.66 -17.00 -4.71
CA ILE A 8 -20.31 -16.74 -5.21
C ILE A 8 -19.27 -17.29 -4.21
N SER A 9 -18.31 -18.07 -4.70
CA SER A 9 -17.15 -18.51 -3.90
C SER A 9 -16.29 -17.30 -3.55
N ILE A 10 -15.92 -17.16 -2.29
CA ILE A 10 -15.06 -16.07 -1.79
C ILE A 10 -13.64 -16.58 -1.68
N ASN A 11 -12.74 -15.99 -2.47
CA ASN A 11 -11.30 -16.29 -2.43
C ASN A 11 -10.52 -15.01 -2.13
N PHE A 12 -9.80 -15.00 -1.02
CA PHE A 12 -8.97 -13.85 -0.66
C PHE A 12 -7.63 -13.89 -1.40
N GLY A 13 -7.28 -12.75 -2.00
CA GLY A 13 -5.98 -12.53 -2.61
C GLY A 13 -4.90 -12.14 -1.59
N THR A 14 -3.80 -11.58 -2.09
CA THR A 14 -2.65 -11.16 -1.27
C THR A 14 -3.02 -10.10 -0.23
N ASP A 15 -3.98 -9.20 -0.56
CA ASP A 15 -4.37 -8.06 0.27
C ASP A 15 -5.90 -7.86 0.21
N GLY A 16 -6.65 -8.81 0.76
CA GLY A 16 -8.11 -8.79 0.85
C GLY A 16 -8.84 -9.51 -0.27
N PHE A 17 -10.17 -9.42 -0.25
CA PHE A 17 -11.08 -9.85 -1.31
C PHE A 17 -11.36 -8.68 -2.24
N ARG A 18 -11.16 -8.84 -3.55
CA ARG A 18 -11.42 -7.82 -4.57
C ARG A 18 -12.25 -8.40 -5.69
N GLY A 19 -13.11 -7.58 -6.27
CA GLY A 19 -13.94 -7.99 -7.38
C GLY A 19 -14.55 -6.83 -8.15
N ILE A 20 -15.18 -7.14 -9.28
CA ILE A 20 -15.96 -6.18 -10.08
C ILE A 20 -17.27 -5.93 -9.37
N ILE A 21 -17.61 -4.64 -9.20
CA ILE A 21 -18.85 -4.21 -8.55
C ILE A 21 -20.06 -4.74 -9.34
N GLY A 22 -20.96 -5.44 -8.63
CA GLY A 22 -22.18 -6.01 -9.22
C GLY A 22 -21.99 -7.40 -9.85
N ASP A 23 -20.77 -7.83 -10.12
CA ASP A 23 -20.45 -9.19 -10.59
C ASP A 23 -20.11 -10.09 -9.39
N ASN A 24 -18.91 -10.00 -8.89
CA ASN A 24 -18.44 -10.81 -7.76
C ASN A 24 -18.24 -9.99 -6.48
N PHE A 25 -18.06 -8.66 -6.54
CA PHE A 25 -18.11 -7.78 -5.38
C PHE A 25 -19.53 -7.24 -5.21
N THR A 26 -20.31 -7.92 -4.38
CA THR A 26 -21.74 -7.66 -4.15
C THR A 26 -22.02 -7.38 -2.67
N PHE A 27 -23.17 -6.80 -2.37
CA PHE A 27 -23.63 -6.60 -0.99
C PHE A 27 -23.78 -7.93 -0.23
N ASP A 28 -24.20 -9.00 -0.92
CA ASP A 28 -24.26 -10.33 -0.32
C ASP A 28 -22.87 -10.84 0.05
N ALA A 29 -21.91 -10.74 -0.85
CA ALA A 29 -20.52 -11.13 -0.58
C ALA A 29 -19.95 -10.37 0.63
N VAL A 30 -20.11 -9.04 0.68
CA VAL A 30 -19.66 -8.19 1.80
C VAL A 30 -20.33 -8.60 3.12
N SER A 31 -21.61 -8.86 3.12
CA SER A 31 -22.36 -9.28 4.32
C SER A 31 -21.91 -10.66 4.81
N ARG A 32 -21.73 -11.62 3.91
CA ARG A 32 -21.23 -12.97 4.23
C ARG A 32 -19.82 -12.90 4.83
N ILE A 33 -18.93 -12.15 4.21
CA ILE A 33 -17.56 -11.97 4.70
C ILE A 33 -17.57 -11.32 6.09
N SER A 34 -18.38 -10.28 6.30
CA SER A 34 -18.46 -9.57 7.59
C SER A 34 -19.08 -10.43 8.71
N SER A 35 -20.10 -11.22 8.40
CA SER A 35 -20.68 -12.20 9.35
C SER A 35 -19.68 -13.29 9.72
N SER A 36 -18.84 -13.71 8.75
CA SER A 36 -17.78 -14.72 9.00
C SER A 36 -16.63 -14.14 9.85
N LEU A 37 -16.32 -12.86 9.70
CA LEU A 37 -15.40 -12.17 10.62
C LEU A 37 -15.97 -12.16 12.04
N ALA A 38 -17.27 -11.88 12.22
CA ALA A 38 -17.90 -11.92 13.54
C ALA A 38 -17.82 -13.31 14.18
N GLU A 39 -18.06 -14.37 13.41
CA GLU A 39 -17.90 -15.76 13.90
C GLU A 39 -16.45 -16.07 14.27
N TYR A 40 -15.49 -15.59 13.48
CA TYR A 40 -14.06 -15.73 13.79
C TYR A 40 -13.67 -15.02 15.10
N LEU A 41 -14.29 -13.87 15.38
CA LEU A 41 -13.98 -13.02 16.54
C LEU A 41 -14.75 -13.40 17.82
N LYS A 42 -15.61 -14.43 17.82
CA LYS A 42 -16.49 -14.75 18.97
C LYS A 42 -15.75 -14.95 20.29
N ASP A 43 -14.53 -15.47 20.23
CA ASP A 43 -13.67 -15.72 21.40
C ASP A 43 -12.61 -14.62 21.59
N SER A 44 -12.72 -13.49 20.89
CA SER A 44 -11.79 -12.37 21.01
C SER A 44 -12.01 -11.61 22.31
N PRO A 45 -10.93 -11.12 22.97
CA PRO A 45 -11.05 -10.34 24.19
C PRO A 45 -11.73 -8.97 23.97
N SER A 46 -11.76 -8.47 22.75
CA SER A 46 -12.47 -7.27 22.35
C SER A 46 -13.63 -7.63 21.42
N ASN A 47 -14.76 -6.95 21.56
CA ASN A 47 -15.96 -7.13 20.74
C ASN A 47 -16.23 -5.89 19.87
N THR A 48 -15.21 -5.12 19.52
CA THR A 48 -15.38 -3.91 18.71
C THR A 48 -14.65 -4.04 17.38
N VAL A 49 -15.34 -3.76 16.28
CA VAL A 49 -14.78 -3.69 14.94
C VAL A 49 -14.91 -2.27 14.39
N ALA A 50 -13.81 -1.71 13.89
CA ALA A 50 -13.83 -0.44 13.17
C ALA A 50 -14.06 -0.69 11.68
N VAL A 51 -14.88 0.14 11.02
CA VAL A 51 -15.17 0.04 9.59
C VAL A 51 -14.82 1.36 8.91
N GLY A 52 -14.02 1.29 7.85
CA GLY A 52 -13.64 2.42 7.01
C GLY A 52 -13.93 2.14 5.53
N TYR A 53 -13.90 3.19 4.72
CA TYR A 53 -14.14 3.08 3.29
C TYR A 53 -13.40 4.19 2.52
N ASP A 54 -13.06 3.90 1.26
CA ASP A 54 -12.42 4.86 0.35
C ASP A 54 -13.44 5.65 -0.50
N THR A 55 -12.95 6.33 -1.53
CA THR A 55 -13.76 7.18 -2.42
C THR A 55 -14.41 6.44 -3.59
N ARG A 56 -14.29 5.11 -3.71
CA ARG A 56 -14.80 4.31 -4.82
C ARG A 56 -16.33 4.26 -4.85
N VAL A 57 -16.86 3.89 -6.04
CA VAL A 57 -18.30 3.67 -6.23
C VAL A 57 -18.81 2.71 -5.17
N LEU A 58 -19.91 3.08 -4.51
CA LEU A 58 -20.61 2.29 -3.47
C LEU A 58 -19.74 1.90 -2.24
N SER A 59 -18.55 2.47 -2.06
CA SER A 59 -17.72 2.13 -0.88
C SER A 59 -18.42 2.43 0.45
N LYS A 60 -19.11 3.56 0.53
CA LYS A 60 -19.92 3.94 1.71
C LYS A 60 -21.06 2.95 1.98
N GLU A 61 -21.78 2.56 0.94
CA GLU A 61 -22.89 1.62 1.01
C GLU A 61 -22.42 0.21 1.37
N PHE A 62 -21.30 -0.24 0.80
CA PHE A 62 -20.67 -1.50 1.19
C PHE A 62 -20.18 -1.49 2.64
N ALA A 63 -19.60 -0.37 3.10
CA ALA A 63 -19.20 -0.21 4.50
C ALA A 63 -20.41 -0.27 5.45
N ALA A 64 -21.51 0.34 5.08
CA ALA A 64 -22.76 0.25 5.81
C ALA A 64 -23.31 -1.18 5.86
N ALA A 65 -23.22 -1.94 4.74
CA ALA A 65 -23.60 -3.34 4.69
C ALA A 65 -22.72 -4.23 5.58
N ALA A 66 -21.40 -3.98 5.58
CA ALA A 66 -20.48 -4.66 6.47
C ALA A 66 -20.80 -4.38 7.95
N ALA A 67 -21.06 -3.11 8.30
CA ALA A 67 -21.45 -2.69 9.63
C ALA A 67 -22.75 -3.36 10.08
N ALA A 68 -23.77 -3.40 9.20
CA ALA A 68 -25.05 -4.07 9.47
C ALA A 68 -24.89 -5.56 9.79
N ALA A 69 -24.10 -6.26 8.98
CA ALA A 69 -23.83 -7.68 9.17
C ALA A 69 -23.10 -7.96 10.50
N LEU A 70 -22.12 -7.14 10.85
CA LEU A 70 -21.37 -7.23 12.12
C LEU A 70 -22.29 -6.96 13.32
N VAL A 71 -23.09 -5.88 13.31
CA VAL A 71 -24.03 -5.54 14.38
C VAL A 71 -25.07 -6.64 14.56
N SER A 72 -25.62 -7.17 13.46
CA SER A 72 -26.58 -8.30 13.51
C SER A 72 -25.99 -9.58 14.08
N SER A 73 -24.66 -9.70 14.04
CA SER A 73 -23.90 -10.81 14.64
C SER A 73 -23.43 -10.52 16.07
N GLY A 74 -23.88 -9.42 16.69
CA GLY A 74 -23.58 -9.06 18.07
C GLY A 74 -22.27 -8.28 18.29
N ILE A 75 -21.61 -7.85 17.22
CA ILE A 75 -20.36 -7.07 17.28
C ILE A 75 -20.67 -5.58 17.49
N LYS A 76 -19.88 -4.91 18.32
CA LYS A 76 -19.89 -3.45 18.41
C LYS A 76 -19.14 -2.85 17.23
N VAL A 77 -19.79 -1.94 16.50
CA VAL A 77 -19.23 -1.34 15.30
C VAL A 77 -19.00 0.16 15.47
N VAL A 78 -17.82 0.60 15.06
CA VAL A 78 -17.51 2.02 14.90
C VAL A 78 -17.25 2.26 13.41
N LEU A 79 -18.17 2.93 12.74
CA LEU A 79 -18.08 3.28 11.32
C LEU A 79 -17.50 4.70 11.17
N SER A 80 -16.52 4.85 10.28
CA SER A 80 -16.01 6.19 9.93
C SER A 80 -17.14 7.07 9.39
N ASP A 81 -17.24 8.29 9.89
CA ASP A 81 -18.26 9.26 9.46
C ASP A 81 -18.02 9.78 8.03
N ASN A 82 -16.78 9.64 7.54
CA ASN A 82 -16.40 10.00 6.18
C ASN A 82 -15.47 8.93 5.58
N PHE A 83 -15.18 9.01 4.27
CA PHE A 83 -14.13 8.19 3.68
C PHE A 83 -12.79 8.44 4.41
N CYS A 84 -12.00 7.39 4.52
CA CYS A 84 -10.72 7.46 5.19
C CYS A 84 -9.65 6.60 4.49
N PRO A 85 -8.38 6.98 4.55
CA PRO A 85 -7.25 6.15 4.16
C PRO A 85 -7.18 4.83 4.95
N SER A 86 -6.64 3.79 4.31
CA SER A 86 -6.35 2.51 5.00
C SER A 86 -5.50 2.69 6.25
N PRO A 87 -4.41 3.48 6.27
CA PRO A 87 -3.61 3.70 7.49
C PRO A 87 -4.37 4.45 8.59
N VAL A 88 -5.35 5.27 8.25
CA VAL A 88 -6.20 5.96 9.24
C VAL A 88 -7.07 4.97 9.99
N LEU A 89 -7.70 4.02 9.28
CA LEU A 89 -8.42 2.91 9.90
C LEU A 89 -7.47 2.06 10.75
N SER A 90 -6.29 1.71 10.22
CA SER A 90 -5.26 0.95 10.93
C SER A 90 -4.87 1.60 12.25
N TYR A 91 -4.63 2.91 12.23
CA TYR A 91 -4.34 3.67 13.44
C TYR A 91 -5.51 3.64 14.42
N PHE A 92 -6.73 3.87 13.96
CA PHE A 92 -7.93 3.83 14.81
C PHE A 92 -8.12 2.46 15.48
N VAL A 93 -7.94 1.37 14.72
CA VAL A 93 -8.03 -0.01 15.26
C VAL A 93 -7.05 -0.21 16.41
N LYS A 94 -5.78 0.18 16.22
CA LYS A 94 -4.71 0.07 17.22
C LYS A 94 -4.97 0.97 18.42
N ASP A 95 -5.26 2.25 18.19
CA ASP A 95 -5.45 3.26 19.24
C ASP A 95 -6.67 2.96 20.12
N LYS A 96 -7.78 2.53 19.52
CA LYS A 96 -9.02 2.20 20.25
C LYS A 96 -9.10 0.73 20.66
N LYS A 97 -8.03 -0.06 20.45
CA LYS A 97 -7.95 -1.49 20.84
C LYS A 97 -9.13 -2.31 20.28
N CYS A 98 -9.48 -2.07 19.01
CA CYS A 98 -10.51 -2.86 18.34
C CYS A 98 -10.04 -4.30 18.12
N ALA A 99 -10.99 -5.26 18.08
CA ALA A 99 -10.70 -6.66 17.74
C ALA A 99 -10.20 -6.81 16.31
N ALA A 100 -10.74 -5.98 15.40
CA ALA A 100 -10.35 -5.96 13.99
C ALA A 100 -10.78 -4.64 13.34
N GLY A 101 -10.29 -4.42 12.11
CA GLY A 101 -10.80 -3.40 11.19
C GLY A 101 -11.29 -4.02 9.89
N VAL A 102 -12.30 -3.40 9.29
CA VAL A 102 -12.78 -3.70 7.94
C VAL A 102 -12.61 -2.47 7.08
N MET A 103 -11.81 -2.56 6.02
CA MET A 103 -11.63 -1.49 5.05
C MET A 103 -12.27 -1.85 3.72
N ILE A 104 -13.20 -1.04 3.26
CA ILE A 104 -13.79 -1.16 1.92
C ILE A 104 -12.96 -0.35 0.94
N THR A 105 -12.20 -1.05 0.11
CA THR A 105 -11.28 -0.46 -0.88
C THR A 105 -10.75 -1.54 -1.83
N ALA A 106 -10.45 -1.15 -3.07
CA ALA A 106 -9.63 -1.94 -3.98
C ALA A 106 -8.26 -1.27 -4.27
N SER A 107 -7.81 -0.34 -3.39
CA SER A 107 -6.50 0.34 -3.49
C SER A 107 -6.30 0.98 -4.88
N HIS A 108 -5.38 0.48 -5.68
CA HIS A 108 -5.00 1.01 -6.99
C HIS A 108 -5.72 0.39 -8.19
N ASN A 109 -6.63 -0.57 -7.97
CA ASN A 109 -7.36 -1.20 -9.07
C ASN A 109 -8.21 -0.19 -9.86
N PRO A 110 -8.57 -0.45 -11.13
CA PRO A 110 -9.48 0.36 -11.92
C PRO A 110 -10.81 0.64 -11.21
N TYR A 111 -11.52 1.69 -11.65
CA TYR A 111 -12.72 2.21 -10.97
C TYR A 111 -13.86 1.21 -10.81
N MET A 112 -13.94 0.21 -11.71
CA MET A 112 -15.00 -0.82 -11.67
C MET A 112 -14.82 -1.85 -10.55
N PHE A 113 -13.63 -1.88 -9.89
CA PHE A 113 -13.35 -2.77 -8.77
C PHE A 113 -13.66 -2.12 -7.44
N ASN A 114 -14.10 -2.95 -6.50
CA ASN A 114 -14.05 -2.64 -5.08
C ASN A 114 -13.49 -3.85 -4.31
N GLY A 115 -13.31 -3.72 -3.00
CA GLY A 115 -12.72 -4.78 -2.20
C GLY A 115 -12.97 -4.61 -0.72
N LEU A 116 -12.59 -5.63 0.04
CA LEU A 116 -12.66 -5.67 1.49
C LEU A 116 -11.36 -6.22 2.05
N LYS A 117 -10.72 -5.47 2.93
CA LYS A 117 -9.49 -5.84 3.64
C LYS A 117 -9.75 -5.93 5.13
N PHE A 118 -9.04 -6.83 5.82
CA PHE A 118 -9.06 -6.91 7.27
C PHE A 118 -7.81 -6.29 7.90
N LYS A 119 -8.01 -5.58 9.01
CA LYS A 119 -6.92 -5.09 9.87
C LYS A 119 -6.93 -5.86 11.18
N SER A 120 -5.73 -6.26 11.63
CA SER A 120 -5.52 -6.92 12.92
C SER A 120 -5.62 -5.92 14.08
N PRO A 121 -5.70 -6.38 15.34
CA PRO A 121 -5.67 -5.49 16.51
C PRO A 121 -4.43 -4.60 16.62
N PHE A 122 -3.34 -4.99 15.94
CA PHE A 122 -2.11 -4.19 15.87
C PHE A 122 -2.18 -3.04 14.85
N GLY A 123 -3.27 -2.95 14.07
CA GLY A 123 -3.41 -2.02 12.95
C GLY A 123 -2.72 -2.48 11.66
N SER A 124 -2.09 -3.65 11.65
CA SER A 124 -1.52 -4.26 10.44
C SER A 124 -2.59 -4.93 9.58
N SER A 125 -2.22 -5.31 8.37
CA SER A 125 -2.99 -6.29 7.62
C SER A 125 -3.09 -7.60 8.43
N MET A 126 -4.27 -8.24 8.42
CA MET A 126 -4.49 -9.51 9.12
C MET A 126 -3.63 -10.62 8.48
N LEU A 127 -3.10 -11.52 9.30
CA LEU A 127 -2.22 -12.61 8.83
C LEU A 127 -2.97 -13.55 7.87
N GLU A 128 -2.26 -14.11 6.90
CA GLU A 128 -2.84 -15.03 5.92
C GLU A 128 -3.51 -16.24 6.55
N SER A 129 -2.91 -16.78 7.61
CA SER A 129 -3.48 -17.90 8.36
C SER A 129 -4.82 -17.59 9.02
N GLU A 130 -5.03 -16.34 9.43
CA GLU A 130 -6.28 -15.84 10.00
C GLU A 130 -7.33 -15.59 8.91
N VAL A 131 -6.91 -14.93 7.82
CA VAL A 131 -7.78 -14.69 6.65
C VAL A 131 -8.28 -16.00 6.05
N LYS A 132 -7.42 -17.03 5.95
CA LYS A 132 -7.83 -18.38 5.50
C LYS A 132 -8.85 -19.05 6.42
N LYS A 133 -8.82 -18.79 7.72
CA LYS A 133 -9.86 -19.29 8.63
C LYS A 133 -11.20 -18.63 8.33
N ILE A 134 -11.21 -17.31 8.12
CA ILE A 134 -12.42 -16.55 7.74
C ILE A 134 -12.93 -17.04 6.37
N GLU A 135 -12.04 -17.27 5.40
CA GLU A 135 -12.38 -17.81 4.08
C GLU A 135 -13.05 -19.18 4.16
N LYS A 136 -12.55 -20.06 5.02
CA LYS A 136 -13.20 -21.36 5.27
C LYS A 136 -14.61 -21.20 5.87
N ILE A 137 -14.78 -20.28 6.83
CA ILE A 137 -16.09 -20.02 7.45
C ILE A 137 -17.08 -19.50 6.40
N VAL A 138 -16.69 -18.52 5.57
CA VAL A 138 -17.58 -17.92 4.57
C VAL A 138 -18.00 -18.89 3.48
N ASN A 139 -17.13 -19.83 3.09
CA ASN A 139 -17.43 -20.81 2.06
C ASN A 139 -18.12 -22.08 2.59
N ALA A 140 -17.97 -22.41 3.89
CA ALA A 140 -18.65 -23.55 4.53
C ALA A 140 -20.05 -23.21 5.06
N SER A 141 -20.36 -21.92 5.31
CA SER A 141 -21.60 -21.51 5.94
C SER A 141 -22.76 -21.51 4.94
N ASP A 142 -23.84 -22.22 5.26
CA ASP A 142 -25.12 -22.11 4.56
C ASP A 142 -25.85 -20.82 5.02
N PHE A 143 -25.42 -19.68 4.47
CA PHE A 143 -25.99 -18.38 4.80
C PHE A 143 -27.49 -18.27 4.41
N SER A 144 -27.99 -19.14 3.51
CA SER A 144 -29.41 -19.18 3.11
C SER A 144 -30.33 -19.56 4.26
N LYS A 145 -29.82 -20.39 5.18
CA LYS A 145 -30.58 -20.85 6.36
C LYS A 145 -30.47 -19.90 7.55
N LYS A 146 -29.27 -19.30 7.77
CA LYS A 146 -29.04 -18.37 8.91
C LYS A 146 -29.75 -17.02 8.76
N ASN A 147 -30.01 -16.56 7.54
CA ASN A 147 -30.57 -15.24 7.26
C ASN A 147 -32.04 -15.22 6.86
N LYS A 148 -32.80 -16.32 6.99
CA LYS A 148 -34.25 -16.32 6.82
C LYS A 148 -34.91 -15.41 7.85
N GLY A 149 -35.03 -14.11 7.53
CA GLY A 149 -35.77 -13.12 8.30
C GLY A 149 -35.01 -11.91 8.85
N LYS A 150 -33.67 -11.87 8.78
CA LYS A 150 -32.89 -10.75 9.34
C LYS A 150 -32.13 -9.90 8.32
N SER A 151 -31.94 -10.37 7.10
CA SER A 151 -31.31 -9.60 6.03
C SER A 151 -32.39 -8.97 5.14
N ARG A 152 -33.18 -8.05 5.65
CA ARG A 152 -33.78 -7.05 4.77
C ARG A 152 -32.65 -6.13 4.35
N TYR A 153 -32.03 -6.47 3.24
CA TYR A 153 -31.13 -5.63 2.52
C TYR A 153 -31.75 -4.29 2.32
N ILE A 154 -31.21 -3.39 2.98
CA ILE A 154 -31.54 -2.00 2.98
C ILE A 154 -30.80 -1.37 1.82
N GLY A 155 -31.38 -1.46 0.64
CA GLY A 155 -31.15 -0.55 -0.47
C GLY A 155 -31.74 0.83 -0.17
N ARG A 156 -31.68 1.28 1.08
CA ARG A 156 -32.08 2.63 1.50
C ARG A 156 -30.90 3.27 2.21
N THR A 157 -30.40 4.33 1.63
CA THR A 157 -29.52 5.34 2.19
C THR A 157 -30.08 5.82 3.52
N GLY A 158 -29.54 5.29 4.62
CA GLY A 158 -29.96 5.65 5.96
C GLY A 158 -30.10 4.42 6.85
N LEU A 159 -28.98 3.86 7.30
CA LEU A 159 -28.98 3.04 8.49
C LEU A 159 -29.22 3.98 9.67
N ASP A 160 -30.46 4.13 10.07
CA ASP A 160 -30.78 4.72 11.34
C ASP A 160 -30.57 3.65 12.42
N TYR A 161 -29.33 3.54 12.88
CA TYR A 161 -28.95 2.76 14.04
C TYR A 161 -28.83 3.66 15.29
N SER A 162 -29.44 4.86 15.26
CA SER A 162 -29.37 5.82 16.39
C SER A 162 -29.75 5.20 17.73
N ASP A 163 -30.61 4.19 17.72
CA ASP A 163 -31.08 3.46 18.90
C ASP A 163 -30.31 2.15 19.19
N ASN A 164 -29.26 1.81 18.40
CA ASN A 164 -28.52 0.57 18.61
C ASN A 164 -27.23 0.82 19.39
N ASN A 165 -27.17 0.38 20.66
CA ASN A 165 -26.01 0.50 21.54
C ASN A 165 -24.73 -0.15 20.98
N ASN A 166 -24.82 -0.98 19.93
CA ASN A 166 -23.71 -1.63 19.29
C ASN A 166 -23.21 -0.89 18.03
N PHE A 167 -23.73 0.29 17.73
CA PHE A 167 -23.32 1.04 16.55
C PHE A 167 -23.07 2.52 16.85
N ARG A 168 -22.01 3.09 16.29
CA ARG A 168 -21.78 4.54 16.27
C ARG A 168 -20.90 4.97 15.12
N TYR A 169 -21.04 6.22 14.71
CA TYR A 169 -20.08 6.92 13.85
C TYR A 169 -18.94 7.54 14.66
N ALA A 170 -17.78 7.70 14.04
CA ALA A 170 -16.67 8.47 14.63
C ALA A 170 -15.78 9.12 13.56
N ASP A 171 -15.21 10.28 13.91
CA ASP A 171 -14.14 10.91 13.14
C ASP A 171 -12.82 10.18 13.39
N PHE A 172 -12.31 9.49 12.35
CA PHE A 172 -11.03 8.80 12.40
C PHE A 172 -9.86 9.73 12.08
N LYS A 173 -10.11 10.87 11.43
CA LYS A 173 -9.09 11.78 10.92
C LYS A 173 -8.37 12.56 12.03
N LYS A 174 -9.11 13.08 12.99
CA LYS A 174 -8.59 14.02 14.01
C LYS A 174 -7.41 13.44 14.80
N ASP A 175 -7.59 12.26 15.39
CA ASP A 175 -6.57 11.61 16.23
C ASP A 175 -5.37 11.16 15.38
N TYR A 176 -5.62 10.67 14.15
CA TYR A 176 -4.57 10.31 13.20
C TYR A 176 -3.71 11.53 12.81
N ILE A 177 -4.31 12.66 12.44
CA ILE A 177 -3.55 13.88 12.08
C ILE A 177 -2.68 14.33 13.24
N ARG A 178 -3.21 14.34 14.46
CA ARG A 178 -2.40 14.65 15.64
C ARG A 178 -1.22 13.68 15.78
N ARG A 179 -1.48 12.38 15.69
CA ARG A 179 -0.45 11.34 15.81
C ARG A 179 0.69 11.50 14.80
N ILE A 180 0.40 11.74 13.52
CA ILE A 180 1.46 11.86 12.51
C ILE A 180 2.25 13.15 12.65
N ILE A 181 1.66 14.24 13.13
CA ILE A 181 2.37 15.48 13.46
C ILE A 181 3.31 15.25 14.64
N ASP A 182 2.83 14.64 15.72
CA ASP A 182 3.63 14.37 16.93
C ASP A 182 4.81 13.45 16.60
N LEU A 183 4.58 12.37 15.84
CA LEU A 183 5.64 11.43 15.46
C LEU A 183 6.68 12.00 14.52
N THR A 184 6.26 12.84 13.58
CA THR A 184 7.19 13.50 12.68
C THR A 184 7.88 14.69 13.36
N GLU A 185 7.41 15.15 14.52
CA GLU A 185 7.90 16.38 15.16
C GLU A 185 7.97 17.56 14.16
N LEU A 186 6.98 17.62 13.28
CA LEU A 186 6.97 18.61 12.20
C LEU A 186 6.93 20.04 12.74
N ASP A 187 6.31 20.26 13.88
CA ASP A 187 6.30 21.52 14.61
C ASP A 187 7.72 22.01 14.95
N LYS A 188 8.56 21.11 15.48
CA LYS A 188 9.96 21.43 15.79
C LYS A 188 10.76 21.68 14.52
N ALA A 189 10.54 20.87 13.48
CA ALA A 189 11.23 21.04 12.21
C ALA A 189 10.89 22.42 11.58
N VAL A 190 9.61 22.81 11.57
CA VAL A 190 9.18 24.10 11.00
C VAL A 190 9.64 25.27 11.87
N SER A 191 9.55 25.18 13.20
CA SER A 191 9.96 26.26 14.09
C SER A 191 11.48 26.52 14.08
N GLY A 192 12.27 25.47 13.86
CA GLY A 192 13.74 25.55 13.78
C GLY A 192 14.29 25.78 12.37
N ALA A 193 13.42 25.86 11.35
CA ALA A 193 13.85 25.96 9.96
C ALA A 193 14.30 27.38 9.56
N ASP A 194 15.14 27.45 8.56
CA ASP A 194 15.47 28.68 7.86
C ASP A 194 14.21 29.30 7.25
N LYS A 195 13.99 30.60 7.50
CA LYS A 195 12.79 31.31 7.05
C LYS A 195 12.69 31.43 5.52
N ASP A 196 13.83 31.54 4.84
CA ASP A 196 13.83 31.69 3.38
C ASP A 196 13.60 30.34 2.71
N LEU A 197 14.08 29.24 3.32
CA LEU A 197 13.67 27.91 2.93
C LEU A 197 12.15 27.73 3.04
N LEU A 198 11.55 28.06 4.20
CA LEU A 198 10.11 27.91 4.40
C LEU A 198 9.27 28.76 3.44
N LYS A 199 9.72 29.99 3.11
CA LYS A 199 9.06 30.84 2.10
C LYS A 199 9.14 30.23 0.70
N SER A 200 10.25 29.56 0.39
CA SER A 200 10.46 28.93 -0.92
C SER A 200 9.85 27.55 -1.02
N LEU A 201 9.62 26.87 0.11
CA LEU A 201 9.03 25.53 0.12
C LEU A 201 7.61 25.55 -0.46
N GLU A 202 7.39 24.75 -1.50
CA GLU A 202 6.08 24.61 -2.14
C GLU A 202 5.76 23.14 -2.40
N VAL A 203 4.61 22.69 -1.89
CA VAL A 203 4.16 21.29 -2.02
C VAL A 203 3.00 21.18 -3.00
N VAL A 204 3.05 20.24 -3.94
CA VAL A 204 1.91 19.89 -4.78
C VAL A 204 1.43 18.49 -4.38
N ILE A 205 0.16 18.38 -4.02
CA ILE A 205 -0.44 17.14 -3.55
C ILE A 205 -1.31 16.54 -4.65
N ASP A 206 -1.13 15.25 -4.93
CA ASP A 206 -1.98 14.48 -5.82
C ASP A 206 -2.56 13.26 -5.07
N PRO A 207 -3.74 13.36 -4.47
CA PRO A 207 -4.40 12.23 -3.85
C PRO A 207 -5.06 11.29 -4.88
N MET A 208 -4.85 11.51 -6.18
CA MET A 208 -5.33 10.68 -7.29
C MET A 208 -6.84 10.35 -7.18
N PHE A 209 -7.66 11.34 -6.78
CA PHE A 209 -9.10 11.20 -6.47
C PHE A 209 -9.42 10.25 -5.30
N GLY A 210 -8.40 9.72 -4.61
CA GLY A 210 -8.48 8.71 -3.57
C GLY A 210 -8.75 9.26 -2.17
N ALA A 211 -8.70 8.37 -1.18
CA ALA A 211 -9.04 8.66 0.22
C ALA A 211 -8.04 9.61 0.93
N GLY A 212 -6.88 9.87 0.33
CA GLY A 212 -5.90 10.87 0.80
C GLY A 212 -6.36 12.34 0.70
N ILE A 213 -7.50 12.61 0.03
CA ILE A 213 -8.08 13.95 -0.12
C ILE A 213 -8.23 14.63 1.24
N GLY A 214 -7.64 15.83 1.36
CA GLY A 214 -7.78 16.69 2.53
C GLY A 214 -6.91 16.31 3.74
N TYR A 215 -6.14 15.21 3.71
CA TYR A 215 -5.29 14.82 4.83
C TYR A 215 -3.99 15.63 4.88
N LEU A 216 -3.15 15.49 3.87
CA LEU A 216 -1.87 16.21 3.82
C LEU A 216 -2.07 17.73 3.78
N SER A 217 -3.05 18.21 3.00
CA SER A 217 -3.39 19.64 2.93
C SER A 217 -3.82 20.24 4.28
N SER A 218 -4.51 19.47 5.12
CA SER A 218 -4.88 19.91 6.48
C SER A 218 -3.63 20.17 7.35
N VAL A 219 -2.62 19.31 7.24
CA VAL A 219 -1.36 19.47 7.96
C VAL A 219 -0.58 20.66 7.42
N LEU A 220 -0.40 20.74 6.09
CA LEU A 220 0.34 21.86 5.47
C LEU A 220 -0.28 23.22 5.79
N LYS A 221 -1.62 23.30 5.78
CA LYS A 221 -2.36 24.51 6.17
C LYS A 221 -2.08 24.91 7.62
N ARG A 222 -2.04 23.94 8.55
CA ARG A 222 -1.74 24.19 9.97
C ARG A 222 -0.37 24.84 10.17
N PHE A 223 0.62 24.48 9.35
CA PHE A 223 1.98 25.02 9.42
C PHE A 223 2.24 26.16 8.44
N SER A 224 1.21 26.70 7.78
CA SER A 224 1.32 27.77 6.78
C SER A 224 2.30 27.45 5.64
N ILE A 225 2.51 26.17 5.33
CA ILE A 225 3.34 25.72 4.21
C ILE A 225 2.56 25.91 2.91
N LYS A 226 3.16 26.60 1.95
CA LYS A 226 2.57 26.85 0.64
C LYS A 226 2.31 25.54 -0.08
N HIS A 227 1.07 25.32 -0.48
CA HIS A 227 0.70 24.08 -1.19
C HIS A 227 -0.40 24.29 -2.22
N GLY A 228 -0.45 23.40 -3.18
CA GLY A 228 -1.54 23.23 -4.14
C GLY A 228 -1.94 21.76 -4.23
N SER A 229 -3.09 21.49 -4.83
CA SER A 229 -3.55 20.11 -5.03
C SER A 229 -4.09 19.93 -6.45
N ILE A 230 -3.86 18.74 -6.99
CA ILE A 230 -4.46 18.28 -8.26
C ILE A 230 -5.24 17.00 -7.97
N ASN A 231 -6.19 16.62 -8.83
CA ASN A 231 -7.04 15.43 -8.65
C ASN A 231 -7.64 15.34 -7.22
N ASN A 232 -7.96 16.46 -6.60
CA ASN A 232 -8.34 16.62 -5.19
C ASN A 232 -9.86 16.77 -4.99
N ALA A 233 -10.66 16.13 -5.84
CA ALA A 233 -12.11 16.04 -5.69
C ALA A 233 -12.51 14.58 -5.65
N VAL A 234 -13.56 14.26 -4.89
CA VAL A 234 -14.10 12.90 -4.90
C VAL A 234 -14.67 12.63 -6.30
N ASN A 235 -14.05 11.71 -7.01
CA ASN A 235 -14.55 11.20 -8.28
C ASN A 235 -14.27 9.70 -8.38
N PRO A 236 -15.28 8.87 -8.11
CA PRO A 236 -15.13 7.41 -8.06
C PRO A 236 -14.70 6.76 -9.38
N ALA A 237 -14.80 7.48 -10.50
CA ALA A 237 -14.39 7.00 -11.82
C ALA A 237 -12.87 7.15 -12.08
N PHE A 238 -12.12 7.82 -11.21
CA PHE A 238 -10.68 8.09 -11.38
C PHE A 238 -10.32 8.57 -12.79
N PRO A 239 -10.88 9.69 -13.29
CA PRO A 239 -10.85 10.05 -14.69
C PRO A 239 -9.43 10.23 -15.22
N GLY A 240 -9.10 9.41 -16.23
CA GLY A 240 -7.83 9.49 -16.95
C GLY A 240 -6.64 8.84 -16.25
N LEU A 241 -6.84 8.10 -15.14
CA LEU A 241 -5.75 7.37 -14.48
C LEU A 241 -6.29 6.17 -13.65
N ASN A 242 -5.41 5.20 -13.39
CA ASN A 242 -5.58 4.32 -12.25
C ASN A 242 -4.93 4.99 -11.03
N PRO A 243 -5.53 4.90 -9.83
CA PRO A 243 -5.01 5.58 -8.66
C PRO A 243 -3.78 4.85 -8.06
N GLU A 244 -2.70 4.74 -8.85
CA GLU A 244 -1.41 4.16 -8.48
C GLU A 244 -0.31 5.20 -8.73
N PRO A 245 0.50 5.58 -7.73
CA PRO A 245 1.48 6.65 -7.83
C PRO A 245 2.77 6.20 -8.52
N ILE A 246 2.66 5.78 -9.78
CA ILE A 246 3.76 5.40 -10.67
C ILE A 246 3.99 6.46 -11.75
N ASP A 247 5.16 6.45 -12.38
CA ASP A 247 5.59 7.47 -13.33
C ASP A 247 4.57 7.77 -14.42
N SER A 248 3.95 6.73 -14.99
CA SER A 248 2.96 6.83 -16.08
C SER A 248 1.66 7.54 -15.67
N ASN A 249 1.31 7.57 -14.40
CA ASN A 249 0.08 8.17 -13.90
C ASN A 249 0.26 9.61 -13.38
N LEU A 250 1.51 10.08 -13.25
CA LEU A 250 1.84 11.36 -12.60
C LEU A 250 2.13 12.51 -13.57
N HIS A 251 1.69 12.45 -14.82
CA HIS A 251 1.98 13.47 -15.85
C HIS A 251 1.59 14.88 -15.42
N LYS A 252 0.41 15.05 -14.80
CA LYS A 252 -0.06 16.37 -14.32
C LYS A 252 0.83 16.90 -13.19
N LEU A 253 1.19 16.03 -12.23
CA LEU A 253 2.06 16.37 -11.12
C LEU A 253 3.45 16.76 -11.62
N LYS A 254 4.06 15.95 -12.49
CA LYS A 254 5.36 16.20 -13.13
C LYS A 254 5.38 17.55 -13.88
N SER A 255 4.36 17.80 -14.70
CA SER A 255 4.25 19.08 -15.43
C SER A 255 4.09 20.28 -14.50
N SER A 256 3.34 20.13 -13.41
CA SER A 256 3.16 21.19 -12.42
C SER A 256 4.49 21.50 -11.72
N LEU A 257 5.24 20.48 -11.30
CA LEU A 257 6.52 20.65 -10.62
C LEU A 257 7.58 21.24 -11.55
N LYS A 258 7.68 20.75 -12.78
CA LYS A 258 8.63 21.30 -13.77
C LYS A 258 8.45 22.80 -13.98
N LYS A 259 7.20 23.26 -14.07
CA LYS A 259 6.89 24.72 -14.18
C LYS A 259 7.31 25.51 -12.94
N LYS A 260 7.16 24.94 -11.75
CA LYS A 260 7.51 25.56 -10.46
C LYS A 260 9.00 25.52 -10.19
N GLY A 261 9.65 24.39 -10.46
CA GLY A 261 11.06 24.14 -10.20
C GLY A 261 12.03 25.07 -10.94
N ILE A 262 11.62 25.59 -12.11
CA ILE A 262 12.40 26.63 -12.82
C ILE A 262 12.71 27.85 -11.91
N LYS A 263 11.84 28.11 -10.93
CA LYS A 263 11.95 29.25 -10.01
C LYS A 263 12.20 28.84 -8.56
N ASN A 264 12.10 27.54 -8.24
CA ASN A 264 12.04 27.09 -6.86
C ASN A 264 12.57 25.65 -6.71
N LYS A 265 13.82 25.51 -6.27
CA LYS A 265 14.47 24.22 -6.03
C LYS A 265 13.85 23.39 -4.89
N PHE A 266 13.01 23.97 -4.04
CA PHE A 266 12.30 23.31 -2.95
C PHE A 266 10.83 23.00 -3.28
N ALA A 267 10.44 23.10 -4.56
CA ALA A 267 9.16 22.58 -5.00
C ALA A 267 9.20 21.04 -4.99
N VAL A 268 8.20 20.41 -4.39
CA VAL A 268 8.08 18.95 -4.28
C VAL A 268 6.64 18.50 -4.49
N GLY A 269 6.45 17.35 -5.15
CA GLY A 269 5.14 16.74 -5.33
C GLY A 269 5.04 15.43 -4.55
N PHE A 270 3.87 15.19 -3.94
CA PHE A 270 3.53 13.92 -3.31
C PHE A 270 2.24 13.38 -3.88
N ALA A 271 2.24 12.10 -4.27
CA ALA A 271 1.06 11.39 -4.72
C ALA A 271 0.80 10.19 -3.83
N THR A 272 -0.49 9.88 -3.58
CA THR A 272 -0.91 8.67 -2.86
C THR A 272 -1.88 7.87 -3.72
N ASP A 273 -1.92 6.55 -3.52
CA ASP A 273 -2.88 5.68 -4.21
C ASP A 273 -4.33 5.82 -3.68
N GLY A 274 -5.24 5.00 -4.20
CA GLY A 274 -6.68 5.13 -3.93
C GLY A 274 -7.07 5.08 -2.46
N ASP A 275 -6.38 4.30 -1.63
CA ASP A 275 -6.57 4.21 -0.17
C ASP A 275 -5.40 4.78 0.64
N ALA A 276 -4.50 5.50 -0.05
CA ALA A 276 -3.40 6.30 0.49
C ALA A 276 -2.40 5.51 1.39
N ASP A 277 -2.25 4.21 1.14
CA ASP A 277 -1.25 3.39 1.82
C ASP A 277 0.11 3.39 1.10
N ARG A 278 0.18 3.89 -0.16
CA ARG A 278 1.40 4.02 -0.97
C ARG A 278 1.72 5.48 -1.25
N ILE A 279 3.01 5.72 -1.55
CA ILE A 279 3.52 7.04 -1.91
C ILE A 279 4.37 6.99 -3.18
N GLY A 280 4.24 8.00 -4.00
CA GLY A 280 5.18 8.43 -5.02
C GLY A 280 5.52 9.90 -4.85
N ALA A 281 6.70 10.32 -5.25
CA ALA A 281 7.09 11.73 -5.19
C ALA A 281 7.59 12.23 -6.55
N VAL A 282 7.62 13.55 -6.71
CA VAL A 282 8.16 14.24 -7.88
C VAL A 282 9.04 15.36 -7.40
N ASP A 283 10.25 15.45 -7.93
CA ASP A 283 11.19 16.51 -7.60
C ASP A 283 10.87 17.85 -8.27
N CYS A 284 11.64 18.87 -7.95
CA CYS A 284 11.47 20.22 -8.53
C CYS A 284 11.72 20.28 -10.06
N GLU A 285 12.42 19.31 -10.64
CA GLU A 285 12.68 19.22 -12.07
C GLU A 285 11.56 18.47 -12.82
N GLY A 286 10.60 17.91 -12.09
CA GLY A 286 9.51 17.11 -12.63
C GLY A 286 9.90 15.65 -12.86
N ASN A 287 10.97 15.16 -12.25
CA ASN A 287 11.37 13.76 -12.31
C ASN A 287 10.62 12.94 -11.24
N PHE A 288 10.25 11.73 -11.60
CA PHE A 288 9.64 10.79 -10.67
C PHE A 288 10.67 10.24 -9.68
N ILE A 289 10.37 10.37 -8.41
CA ILE A 289 11.09 9.77 -7.30
C ILE A 289 10.30 8.53 -6.87
N ASP A 290 10.78 7.38 -7.29
CA ASP A 290 10.13 6.09 -7.05
C ASP A 290 10.25 5.64 -5.60
N SER A 291 9.55 4.55 -5.28
CA SER A 291 9.51 3.96 -3.93
C SER A 291 10.88 3.57 -3.39
N HIS A 292 11.80 3.11 -4.24
CA HIS A 292 13.15 2.72 -3.82
C HIS A 292 13.97 3.92 -3.34
N LYS A 293 13.85 5.04 -4.06
CA LYS A 293 14.49 6.30 -3.70
C LYS A 293 13.88 6.88 -2.43
N ILE A 294 12.54 6.85 -2.31
CA ILE A 294 11.83 7.28 -1.10
C ILE A 294 12.26 6.43 0.10
N PHE A 295 12.28 5.11 -0.05
CA PHE A 295 12.72 4.20 1.01
C PHE A 295 14.16 4.48 1.41
N SER A 296 15.06 4.69 0.43
CA SER A 296 16.47 5.04 0.68
C SER A 296 16.62 6.33 1.49
N ILE A 297 15.87 7.40 1.14
CA ILE A 297 15.93 8.69 1.84
C ILE A 297 15.44 8.54 3.29
N ILE A 298 14.29 7.89 3.49
CA ILE A 298 13.71 7.73 4.82
C ILE A 298 14.59 6.83 5.68
N LEU A 299 15.10 5.72 5.14
CA LEU A 299 15.96 4.79 5.84
C LEU A 299 17.27 5.46 6.31
N ASP A 300 17.97 6.13 5.43
CA ASP A 300 19.21 6.84 5.76
C ASP A 300 18.98 7.91 6.85
N TYR A 301 17.85 8.65 6.72
CA TYR A 301 17.47 9.63 7.72
C TYR A 301 17.21 9.00 9.09
N LEU A 302 16.42 7.93 9.15
CA LEU A 302 16.09 7.27 10.42
C LEU A 302 17.33 6.69 11.11
N ILE A 303 18.26 6.13 10.36
CA ILE A 303 19.55 5.64 10.89
C ILE A 303 20.35 6.79 11.47
N LYS A 304 20.47 7.92 10.77
CA LYS A 304 21.17 9.12 11.25
C LYS A 304 20.51 9.76 12.47
N GLU A 305 19.20 9.58 12.66
CA GLU A 305 18.47 9.97 13.88
C GLU A 305 18.64 8.93 15.02
N GLY A 306 19.51 7.95 14.87
CA GLY A 306 19.83 6.96 15.90
C GLY A 306 18.90 5.75 15.96
N ARG A 307 18.07 5.53 14.93
CA ARG A 307 17.28 4.29 14.84
C ARG A 307 18.21 3.11 14.56
N SER A 308 18.06 2.08 15.38
CA SER A 308 18.80 0.81 15.29
C SER A 308 17.82 -0.36 15.16
N GLY A 309 18.36 -1.54 14.89
CA GLY A 309 17.57 -2.76 14.71
C GLY A 309 17.64 -3.24 13.27
N SER A 310 16.54 -3.77 12.76
CA SER A 310 16.50 -4.42 11.46
C SER A 310 15.49 -3.75 10.51
N VAL A 311 15.74 -3.94 9.21
CA VAL A 311 14.90 -3.50 8.11
C VAL A 311 14.35 -4.72 7.37
N VAL A 312 13.12 -4.64 6.84
CA VAL A 312 12.52 -5.69 6.03
C VAL A 312 12.20 -5.15 4.64
N LYS A 313 12.58 -5.88 3.60
CA LYS A 313 12.20 -5.56 2.22
C LYS A 313 11.60 -6.79 1.52
N THR A 314 10.74 -6.57 0.53
CA THR A 314 10.32 -7.66 -0.35
C THR A 314 11.39 -7.98 -1.41
N VAL A 315 11.35 -9.20 -1.95
CA VAL A 315 12.34 -9.70 -2.93
C VAL A 315 12.48 -8.83 -4.18
N SER A 316 11.48 -8.00 -4.48
CA SER A 316 11.42 -7.08 -5.63
C SER A 316 12.00 -5.70 -5.35
N VAL A 317 12.38 -5.39 -4.10
CA VAL A 317 12.94 -4.08 -3.74
C VAL A 317 14.39 -3.96 -4.17
N SER A 318 14.78 -2.74 -4.55
CA SER A 318 16.12 -2.36 -4.98
C SER A 318 17.22 -2.77 -4.00
N LYS A 319 18.39 -3.04 -4.57
CA LYS A 319 19.62 -3.28 -3.83
C LYS A 319 20.15 -2.03 -3.11
N SER A 320 19.64 -0.85 -3.43
CA SER A 320 19.98 0.38 -2.71
C SER A 320 19.76 0.25 -1.18
N ILE A 321 18.74 -0.50 -0.78
CA ILE A 321 18.45 -0.76 0.64
C ILE A 321 19.49 -1.68 1.27
N ASP A 322 19.96 -2.71 0.53
CA ASP A 322 21.05 -3.59 0.98
C ASP A 322 22.32 -2.78 1.24
N ASP A 323 22.67 -1.88 0.32
CA ASP A 323 23.89 -1.08 0.43
C ASP A 323 23.83 -0.11 1.62
N ILE A 324 22.67 0.53 1.85
CA ILE A 324 22.47 1.39 3.03
C ILE A 324 22.57 0.57 4.31
N CYS A 325 21.88 -0.57 4.41
CA CYS A 325 21.92 -1.43 5.58
C CYS A 325 23.33 -1.93 5.85
N LYS A 326 24.05 -2.38 4.81
CA LYS A 326 25.46 -2.81 4.92
C LYS A 326 26.38 -1.69 5.39
N LYS A 327 26.26 -0.48 4.81
CA LYS A 327 27.06 0.69 5.17
C LYS A 327 26.94 1.06 6.65
N HIS A 328 25.74 0.88 7.21
CA HIS A 328 25.43 1.27 8.59
C HIS A 328 25.36 0.09 9.58
N ASN A 329 25.72 -1.12 9.15
CA ASN A 329 25.63 -2.35 9.95
C ASN A 329 24.23 -2.62 10.52
N ILE A 330 23.20 -2.40 9.70
CA ILE A 330 21.78 -2.65 10.02
C ILE A 330 21.37 -4.02 9.52
N GLY A 331 20.66 -4.79 10.35
CA GLY A 331 20.08 -6.07 9.95
C GLY A 331 19.05 -5.92 8.81
N LEU A 332 19.08 -6.83 7.83
CA LEU A 332 18.18 -6.81 6.69
C LEU A 332 17.54 -8.18 6.48
N TYR A 333 16.20 -8.21 6.43
CA TYR A 333 15.43 -9.38 6.04
C TYR A 333 14.82 -9.18 4.65
N GLU A 334 14.89 -10.21 3.80
CA GLU A 334 14.19 -10.26 2.53
C GLU A 334 13.02 -11.26 2.64
N VAL A 335 11.80 -10.83 2.29
CA VAL A 335 10.56 -11.61 2.43
C VAL A 335 9.80 -11.69 1.10
N PRO A 336 8.82 -12.61 0.95
CA PRO A 336 7.90 -12.63 -0.18
C PRO A 336 7.16 -11.31 -0.34
N ILE A 337 6.71 -11.01 -1.57
CA ILE A 337 5.89 -9.82 -1.88
C ILE A 337 4.58 -9.87 -1.09
N GLY A 338 4.18 -8.74 -0.56
CA GLY A 338 3.00 -8.53 0.25
C GLY A 338 3.35 -8.00 1.64
N PHE A 339 2.85 -6.81 1.95
CA PHE A 339 3.19 -6.11 3.20
C PHE A 339 2.85 -6.90 4.47
N LYS A 340 1.88 -7.86 4.38
CA LYS A 340 1.58 -8.81 5.46
C LYS A 340 2.81 -9.58 5.95
N ASN A 341 3.77 -9.90 5.05
CA ASN A 341 5.01 -10.59 5.41
C ASN A 341 5.98 -9.67 6.18
N ILE A 342 6.00 -8.39 5.82
CA ILE A 342 6.73 -7.33 6.55
C ILE A 342 6.09 -7.11 7.91
N ALA A 343 4.78 -6.92 7.94
CA ALA A 343 4.01 -6.68 9.16
C ALA A 343 4.15 -7.84 10.17
N ALA A 344 4.19 -9.08 9.69
CA ALA A 344 4.40 -10.26 10.53
C ALA A 344 5.74 -10.20 11.29
N LEU A 345 6.81 -9.71 10.65
CA LEU A 345 8.10 -9.51 11.32
C LEU A 345 8.08 -8.29 12.25
N MET A 346 7.39 -7.20 11.87
CA MET A 346 7.27 -6.01 12.71
C MET A 346 6.46 -6.25 14.00
N THR A 347 5.52 -7.20 13.97
CA THR A 347 4.63 -7.50 15.12
C THR A 347 5.05 -8.72 15.91
N LYS A 348 6.09 -9.44 15.47
CA LYS A 348 6.58 -10.62 16.16
C LYS A 348 7.37 -10.23 17.40
N ASP A 349 7.00 -10.81 18.54
CA ASP A 349 7.70 -10.59 19.80
C ASP A 349 9.20 -10.90 19.69
N GLY A 350 10.03 -10.02 20.25
CA GLY A 350 11.49 -10.13 20.23
C GLY A 350 12.16 -9.65 18.93
N ASN A 351 11.39 -9.25 17.90
CA ASN A 351 11.98 -8.63 16.71
C ASN A 351 12.14 -7.12 16.92
N ASP A 352 13.26 -6.62 16.43
CA ASP A 352 13.67 -5.21 16.48
C ASP A 352 13.49 -4.49 15.13
N VAL A 353 12.53 -4.95 14.31
CA VAL A 353 12.29 -4.37 12.99
C VAL A 353 11.70 -2.98 13.13
N PHE A 354 12.42 -1.95 12.69
CA PHE A 354 11.96 -0.56 12.78
C PHE A 354 11.34 -0.03 11.49
N MET A 355 11.65 -0.60 10.33
CA MET A 355 11.14 -0.15 9.02
C MET A 355 11.04 -1.30 8.03
N GLY A 356 10.07 -1.23 7.12
CA GLY A 356 10.01 -2.14 5.99
C GLY A 356 9.26 -1.54 4.80
N GLY A 357 9.50 -2.08 3.60
CA GLY A 357 8.91 -1.54 2.39
C GLY A 357 8.87 -2.49 1.21
N GLU A 358 8.00 -2.11 0.27
CA GLU A 358 7.76 -2.78 -1.00
C GLU A 358 8.08 -1.86 -2.18
N GLU A 359 8.32 -2.45 -3.35
CA GLU A 359 8.56 -1.71 -4.60
C GLU A 359 7.34 -0.90 -5.05
N SER A 360 6.17 -1.24 -4.56
CA SER A 360 4.90 -0.58 -4.93
C SER A 360 4.68 0.79 -4.27
N GLY A 361 5.59 1.25 -3.42
CA GLY A 361 5.46 2.50 -2.67
C GLY A 361 4.88 2.33 -1.27
N GLY A 362 4.61 1.11 -0.86
CA GLY A 362 4.17 0.79 0.49
C GLY A 362 5.34 0.72 1.46
N ILE A 363 5.47 1.70 2.35
CA ILE A 363 6.52 1.78 3.37
C ILE A 363 5.85 1.92 4.74
N GLY A 364 6.27 1.08 5.68
CA GLY A 364 5.82 1.11 7.07
C GLY A 364 6.96 1.37 8.04
N ILE A 365 6.67 2.08 9.12
CA ILE A 365 7.59 2.41 10.20
C ILE A 365 6.97 1.96 11.52
N ALA A 366 7.62 1.01 12.20
CA ALA A 366 7.05 0.31 13.36
C ALA A 366 6.67 1.24 14.52
N SER A 367 7.39 2.34 14.74
CA SER A 367 7.06 3.34 15.76
C SER A 367 5.71 4.05 15.51
N HIS A 368 5.22 4.02 14.28
CA HIS A 368 3.88 4.48 13.91
C HIS A 368 2.91 3.29 13.85
N LEU A 369 3.00 2.52 12.77
CA LEU A 369 2.15 1.37 12.49
C LEU A 369 2.95 0.25 11.82
N PRO A 370 2.65 -1.02 12.10
CA PRO A 370 3.15 -2.13 11.28
C PRO A 370 2.32 -2.26 9.98
N GLU A 371 2.14 -1.14 9.30
CA GLU A 371 1.36 -0.99 8.07
C GLU A 371 1.93 0.15 7.22
N ARG A 372 1.64 0.10 5.92
CA ARG A 372 1.98 1.14 4.95
C ARG A 372 1.20 2.42 5.23
N ASP A 373 1.88 3.56 5.09
CA ASP A 373 1.24 4.86 5.25
C ASP A 373 1.86 5.92 4.33
N GLY A 374 1.21 6.17 3.19
CA GLY A 374 1.67 7.13 2.20
C GLY A 374 1.64 8.57 2.71
N ILE A 375 0.68 8.92 3.56
CA ILE A 375 0.53 10.27 4.13
C ILE A 375 1.63 10.54 5.16
N PHE A 376 1.87 9.60 6.07
CA PHE A 376 2.94 9.70 7.06
C PHE A 376 4.32 9.82 6.39
N ASN A 377 4.57 8.99 5.37
CA ASN A 377 5.83 9.03 4.62
C ASN A 377 6.02 10.36 3.85
N ALA A 378 4.95 10.95 3.30
CA ALA A 378 5.00 12.28 2.70
C ALA A 378 5.41 13.36 3.71
N LEU A 379 4.83 13.32 4.92
CA LEU A 379 5.19 14.25 6.00
C LEU A 379 6.62 14.03 6.48
N LEU A 380 7.08 12.79 6.55
CA LEU A 380 8.43 12.48 6.96
C LEU A 380 9.46 12.97 5.92
N LEU A 381 9.19 12.78 4.62
CA LEU A 381 10.02 13.38 3.55
C LEU A 381 10.04 14.90 3.65
N LEU A 382 8.90 15.53 3.90
CA LEU A 382 8.81 16.97 4.07
C LEU A 382 9.64 17.45 5.28
N LYS A 383 9.56 16.77 6.42
CA LYS A 383 10.42 17.02 7.59
C LYS A 383 11.90 16.92 7.21
N ILE A 384 12.28 15.89 6.44
CA ILE A 384 13.67 15.67 6.02
C ILE A 384 14.15 16.84 5.15
N ILE A 385 13.35 17.30 4.19
CA ILE A 385 13.65 18.47 3.35
C ILE A 385 13.82 19.72 4.21
N ILE A 386 12.90 19.99 5.11
CA ILE A 386 12.93 21.16 6.00
C ILE A 386 14.18 21.14 6.91
N LYS A 387 14.44 20.01 7.55
CA LYS A 387 15.54 19.87 8.53
C LYS A 387 16.93 19.90 7.86
N SER A 388 17.04 19.32 6.67
CA SER A 388 18.34 19.23 5.96
C SER A 388 18.65 20.44 5.10
N GLY A 389 17.66 21.23 4.69
CA GLY A 389 17.80 22.29 3.68
C GLY A 389 18.16 21.76 2.28
N LYS A 390 17.83 20.49 1.99
CA LYS A 390 18.15 19.80 0.73
C LYS A 390 16.89 19.35 0.02
N ASN A 391 16.89 19.42 -1.30
CA ASN A 391 15.85 18.79 -2.11
C ASN A 391 16.06 17.27 -2.25
N LEU A 392 15.09 16.56 -2.86
CA LEU A 392 15.12 15.09 -2.95
C LEU A 392 16.37 14.56 -3.69
N ASN A 393 16.82 15.23 -4.75
CA ASN A 393 18.01 14.83 -5.50
C ASN A 393 19.29 15.07 -4.69
N GLU A 394 19.38 16.21 -4.00
CA GLU A 394 20.52 16.53 -3.12
C GLU A 394 20.62 15.52 -1.96
N LEU A 395 19.48 15.03 -1.44
CA LEU A 395 19.43 13.98 -0.43
C LEU A 395 19.96 12.65 -0.97
N LEU A 396 19.47 12.22 -2.15
CA LEU A 396 19.94 10.97 -2.80
C LEU A 396 21.43 11.01 -3.12
N ASN A 397 21.90 12.12 -3.70
CA ASN A 397 23.32 12.31 -4.01
C ASN A 397 24.17 12.23 -2.74
N GLY A 398 23.71 12.75 -1.61
CA GLY A 398 24.40 12.67 -0.32
C GLY A 398 24.44 11.25 0.29
N ILE A 399 23.46 10.39 -0.02
CA ILE A 399 23.45 9.00 0.45
C ILE A 399 24.48 8.15 -0.29
N PHE A 400 24.53 8.28 -1.62
CA PHE A 400 25.36 7.44 -2.49
C PHE A 400 26.70 8.09 -2.88
N ASN A 401 26.93 9.36 -2.56
CA ASN A 401 28.04 10.20 -3.01
C ASN A 401 28.14 10.34 -4.54
N GLU A 402 27.07 10.01 -5.24
CA GLU A 402 26.88 10.07 -6.70
C GLU A 402 25.37 10.17 -6.99
N PRO A 403 24.93 10.46 -8.23
CA PRO A 403 23.53 10.28 -8.63
C PRO A 403 23.07 8.85 -8.31
N TYR A 404 21.76 8.69 -8.01
CA TYR A 404 21.22 7.38 -7.63
C TYR A 404 21.70 6.27 -8.58
N PRO A 405 22.45 5.27 -8.08
CA PRO A 405 23.27 4.41 -8.94
C PRO A 405 22.54 3.24 -9.56
N TYR A 406 21.24 3.10 -9.32
CA TYR A 406 20.45 1.94 -9.75
C TYR A 406 19.41 2.33 -10.80
N SER A 407 19.34 1.51 -11.84
CA SER A 407 18.26 1.50 -12.83
C SER A 407 17.38 0.28 -12.60
N TYR A 408 16.15 0.51 -12.22
CA TYR A 408 15.15 -0.51 -11.95
C TYR A 408 14.05 -0.47 -13.02
N ALA A 409 13.57 -1.65 -13.43
CA ALA A 409 12.43 -1.77 -14.33
C ALA A 409 11.52 -2.92 -13.92
N ARG A 410 10.23 -2.76 -14.19
CA ARG A 410 9.19 -3.79 -14.06
C ARG A 410 8.41 -3.85 -15.36
N GLU A 411 8.11 -5.06 -15.80
CA GLU A 411 7.25 -5.35 -16.94
C GLU A 411 6.20 -6.36 -16.53
N ASP A 412 4.94 -6.08 -16.85
CA ASP A 412 3.81 -6.95 -16.60
C ASP A 412 3.34 -7.54 -17.95
N LEU A 413 3.40 -8.87 -18.10
CA LEU A 413 3.02 -9.57 -19.32
C LEU A 413 1.78 -10.42 -19.09
N HIS A 414 0.78 -10.27 -19.94
CA HIS A 414 -0.35 -11.19 -19.99
C HIS A 414 0.07 -12.50 -20.68
N LEU A 415 -0.09 -13.62 -19.97
CA LEU A 415 0.17 -14.96 -20.48
C LEU A 415 -1.07 -15.82 -20.26
N ASP A 416 -1.45 -16.59 -21.30
CA ASP A 416 -2.41 -17.66 -21.11
C ASP A 416 -1.87 -18.71 -20.13
N GLU A 417 -2.78 -19.45 -19.49
CA GLU A 417 -2.42 -20.39 -18.44
C GLU A 417 -1.48 -21.51 -18.94
N GLY A 418 -1.65 -21.97 -20.19
CA GLY A 418 -0.79 -23.00 -20.76
C GLY A 418 0.66 -22.55 -20.92
N ARG A 419 0.88 -21.32 -21.43
CA ARG A 419 2.23 -20.73 -21.54
C ARG A 419 2.83 -20.46 -20.16
N LYS A 420 2.03 -19.98 -19.23
CA LYS A 420 2.46 -19.75 -17.85
C LYS A 420 2.93 -21.04 -17.17
N LEU A 421 2.20 -22.13 -17.32
CA LEU A 421 2.58 -23.44 -16.76
C LEU A 421 3.89 -23.95 -17.38
N ARG A 422 4.03 -23.90 -18.73
CA ARG A 422 5.27 -24.28 -19.41
C ARG A 422 6.48 -23.45 -18.96
N LEU A 423 6.28 -22.15 -18.75
CA LEU A 423 7.34 -21.28 -18.24
C LEU A 423 7.77 -21.71 -16.83
N ILE A 424 6.82 -21.95 -15.94
CA ILE A 424 7.10 -22.40 -14.56
C ILE A 424 7.85 -23.73 -14.57
N GLU A 425 7.46 -24.67 -15.42
CA GLU A 425 8.13 -25.96 -15.55
C GLU A 425 9.58 -25.81 -16.04
N LYS A 426 9.80 -25.00 -17.07
CA LYS A 426 11.16 -24.71 -17.56
C LYS A 426 12.04 -24.01 -16.53
N LEU A 427 11.47 -23.08 -15.76
CA LEU A 427 12.20 -22.40 -14.68
C LEU A 427 12.56 -23.36 -13.55
N LYS A 428 11.64 -24.24 -13.16
CA LYS A 428 11.87 -25.25 -12.12
C LYS A 428 12.87 -26.34 -12.54
N SER A 429 12.83 -26.79 -13.79
CA SER A 429 13.76 -27.79 -14.33
C SER A 429 15.13 -27.22 -14.67
N GLY A 430 15.31 -25.89 -14.66
CA GLY A 430 16.55 -25.22 -15.07
C GLY A 430 16.78 -25.22 -16.57
N SER A 431 15.77 -25.58 -17.37
CA SER A 431 15.83 -25.61 -18.85
C SER A 431 15.45 -24.26 -19.49
N PHE A 432 15.01 -23.29 -18.70
CA PHE A 432 14.82 -21.92 -19.17
C PHE A 432 16.17 -21.24 -19.39
N ASP A 433 16.37 -20.60 -20.55
CA ASP A 433 17.62 -19.88 -20.85
C ASP A 433 17.66 -18.55 -20.13
N ILE A 434 18.26 -18.58 -18.91
CA ILE A 434 18.39 -17.41 -18.06
C ILE A 434 19.44 -16.48 -18.67
N PRO A 435 19.12 -15.17 -18.85
CA PRO A 435 20.09 -14.19 -19.34
C PRO A 435 21.40 -14.22 -18.54
N PHE A 436 22.54 -14.22 -19.23
CA PHE A 436 23.89 -14.19 -18.62
C PHE A 436 24.14 -15.31 -17.59
N LYS A 437 23.66 -16.53 -17.83
CA LYS A 437 23.76 -17.68 -16.92
C LYS A 437 25.17 -17.91 -16.34
N ASN A 438 26.21 -17.71 -17.16
CA ASN A 438 27.62 -17.87 -16.73
C ASN A 438 28.10 -16.80 -15.73
N ASN A 439 27.33 -15.76 -15.53
CA ASN A 439 27.62 -14.67 -14.60
C ASN A 439 26.76 -14.69 -13.32
N LEU A 440 26.02 -15.78 -13.09
CA LEU A 440 25.20 -15.94 -11.89
C LEU A 440 26.07 -16.00 -10.62
N ALA A 441 25.62 -15.32 -9.57
CA ALA A 441 26.20 -15.37 -8.25
C ALA A 441 25.33 -16.17 -7.27
N TYR A 442 24.00 -16.02 -7.37
CA TYR A 442 23.03 -16.74 -6.53
C TYR A 442 21.66 -16.84 -7.22
N SER A 443 20.82 -17.73 -6.69
CA SER A 443 19.39 -17.82 -7.00
C SER A 443 18.59 -17.83 -5.70
N ASN A 444 17.42 -17.18 -5.70
CA ASN A 444 16.49 -17.14 -4.58
C ASN A 444 15.06 -17.37 -5.10
N PHE A 445 14.37 -18.37 -4.55
CA PHE A 445 13.04 -18.80 -5.01
C PHE A 445 11.97 -18.62 -3.93
N ILE A 446 12.18 -17.68 -3.01
CA ILE A 446 11.24 -17.42 -1.90
C ILE A 446 9.87 -16.92 -2.41
N ASP A 447 9.84 -16.15 -3.52
CA ASP A 447 8.61 -15.72 -4.21
C ASP A 447 8.90 -15.45 -5.69
N GLY A 448 8.74 -16.48 -6.51
CA GLY A 448 9.15 -16.49 -7.90
C GLY A 448 10.60 -16.97 -8.10
N PHE A 449 11.23 -16.55 -9.18
CA PHE A 449 12.56 -16.99 -9.59
C PHE A 449 13.49 -15.78 -9.71
N LYS A 450 14.23 -15.51 -8.62
CA LYS A 450 15.21 -14.40 -8.57
C LYS A 450 16.61 -14.91 -8.86
N PHE A 451 17.30 -14.24 -9.75
CA PHE A 451 18.68 -14.54 -10.19
C PHE A 451 19.53 -13.31 -9.94
N GLY A 452 20.55 -13.44 -9.08
CA GLY A 452 21.54 -12.39 -8.82
C GLY A 452 22.84 -12.67 -9.55
N TYR A 453 23.45 -11.61 -10.09
CA TYR A 453 24.66 -11.68 -10.90
C TYR A 453 25.88 -11.13 -10.15
N LYS A 454 27.10 -11.56 -10.57
CA LYS A 454 28.37 -11.17 -9.92
C LYS A 454 28.62 -9.66 -9.89
N ASP A 455 28.08 -8.91 -10.85
CA ASP A 455 28.18 -7.44 -10.87
C ASP A 455 27.13 -6.72 -10.03
N GLY A 456 26.34 -7.47 -9.27
CA GLY A 456 25.30 -6.96 -8.39
C GLY A 456 23.96 -6.68 -9.07
N SER A 457 23.83 -6.85 -10.39
CA SER A 457 22.52 -6.82 -11.06
C SER A 457 21.66 -8.03 -10.67
N TRP A 458 20.33 -7.91 -10.85
CA TRP A 458 19.43 -9.03 -10.58
C TRP A 458 18.23 -9.01 -11.51
N LEU A 459 17.60 -10.17 -11.64
CA LEU A 459 16.39 -10.44 -12.41
C LEU A 459 15.44 -11.27 -11.54
N LEU A 460 14.15 -10.90 -11.51
CA LEU A 460 13.09 -11.70 -10.87
C LEU A 460 11.98 -11.95 -11.88
N ILE A 461 11.63 -13.23 -12.06
CA ILE A 461 10.51 -13.70 -12.87
C ILE A 461 9.45 -14.24 -11.93
N ARG A 462 8.29 -13.58 -11.84
CA ARG A 462 7.25 -13.91 -10.88
C ARG A 462 5.89 -14.12 -11.55
N PRO A 463 5.45 -15.38 -11.72
CA PRO A 463 4.08 -15.67 -12.13
C PRO A 463 3.07 -15.25 -11.06
N SER A 464 1.97 -14.62 -11.47
CA SER A 464 0.85 -14.34 -10.55
C SER A 464 0.14 -15.65 -10.19
N GLY A 465 -0.19 -15.81 -8.90
CA GLY A 465 -0.96 -16.97 -8.42
C GLY A 465 -2.47 -16.88 -8.71
N THR A 466 -2.99 -15.68 -9.03
CA THR A 466 -4.43 -15.42 -9.13
C THR A 466 -4.87 -14.85 -10.48
N GLU A 467 -3.94 -14.39 -11.30
CA GLU A 467 -4.21 -13.71 -12.57
C GLU A 467 -3.38 -14.34 -13.70
N PRO A 468 -3.83 -14.25 -14.96
CA PRO A 468 -3.04 -14.65 -16.13
C PRO A 468 -1.93 -13.61 -16.42
N LEU A 469 -1.10 -13.36 -15.42
CA LEU A 469 -0.10 -12.30 -15.41
C LEU A 469 1.25 -12.84 -14.95
N LEU A 470 2.30 -12.42 -15.65
CA LEU A 470 3.69 -12.60 -15.27
C LEU A 470 4.33 -11.24 -15.02
N ARG A 471 5.01 -11.08 -13.91
CA ARG A 471 5.79 -9.89 -13.60
C ARG A 471 7.27 -10.18 -13.73
N ILE A 472 7.97 -9.36 -14.48
CA ILE A 472 9.42 -9.41 -14.65
C ILE A 472 9.99 -8.14 -14.03
N TYR A 473 10.94 -8.30 -13.14
CA TYR A 473 11.65 -7.20 -12.50
C TYR A 473 13.14 -7.35 -12.79
N ALA A 474 13.80 -6.25 -13.05
CA ALA A 474 15.25 -6.24 -13.19
C ALA A 474 15.85 -4.96 -12.63
N GLU A 475 17.07 -5.06 -12.11
CA GLU A 475 17.86 -3.93 -11.67
C GLU A 475 19.33 -4.12 -11.99
N SER A 476 19.97 -3.03 -12.38
CA SER A 476 21.42 -2.95 -12.56
C SER A 476 21.88 -1.51 -12.38
N LYS A 477 23.21 -1.27 -12.44
CA LYS A 477 23.76 0.09 -12.44
C LYS A 477 23.62 0.82 -13.77
N ALA A 478 23.25 0.13 -14.86
CA ALA A 478 23.15 0.71 -16.19
C ALA A 478 21.79 0.40 -16.81
N LYS A 479 21.09 1.42 -17.29
CA LYS A 479 19.74 1.29 -17.87
C LYS A 479 19.69 0.28 -19.04
N ASN A 480 20.65 0.35 -19.94
CA ASN A 480 20.73 -0.57 -21.07
C ASN A 480 20.86 -2.06 -20.65
N LYS A 481 21.52 -2.32 -19.52
CA LYS A 481 21.60 -3.67 -18.97
C LYS A 481 20.28 -4.11 -18.33
N THR A 482 19.63 -3.23 -17.58
CA THR A 482 18.31 -3.51 -17.00
C THR A 482 17.28 -3.83 -18.08
N ASP A 483 17.21 -2.99 -19.11
CA ASP A 483 16.32 -3.20 -20.27
C ASP A 483 16.68 -4.50 -21.01
N GLY A 484 17.98 -4.79 -21.16
CA GLY A 484 18.50 -6.01 -21.80
C GLY A 484 18.10 -7.30 -21.05
N LEU A 485 18.10 -7.29 -19.72
CA LEU A 485 17.63 -8.42 -18.89
C LEU A 485 16.15 -8.71 -19.16
N ILE A 486 15.31 -7.67 -19.12
CA ILE A 486 13.87 -7.82 -19.36
C ILE A 486 13.59 -8.30 -20.79
N ASN A 487 14.23 -7.68 -21.79
CA ASN A 487 14.00 -8.01 -23.20
C ASN A 487 14.40 -9.44 -23.53
N LYS A 488 15.51 -9.96 -22.99
CA LYS A 488 15.89 -11.36 -23.18
C LYS A 488 14.85 -12.32 -22.62
N VAL A 489 14.34 -12.06 -21.41
CA VAL A 489 13.27 -12.88 -20.81
C VAL A 489 12.01 -12.84 -21.67
N LYS A 490 11.62 -11.66 -22.20
CA LYS A 490 10.47 -11.52 -23.12
C LYS A 490 10.66 -12.34 -24.39
N THR A 491 11.85 -12.34 -24.97
CA THR A 491 12.18 -13.15 -26.16
C THR A 491 12.02 -14.63 -25.87
N GLU A 492 12.58 -15.14 -24.78
CA GLU A 492 12.46 -16.55 -24.37
C GLU A 492 11.01 -16.97 -24.10
N ILE A 493 10.21 -16.08 -23.49
CA ILE A 493 8.79 -16.32 -23.24
C ILE A 493 8.01 -16.38 -24.56
N ASN A 494 8.35 -15.53 -25.53
CA ASN A 494 7.69 -15.54 -26.85
C ASN A 494 8.00 -16.81 -27.67
N ALA A 495 9.09 -17.50 -27.36
CA ALA A 495 9.46 -18.77 -27.96
C ALA A 495 8.81 -20.02 -27.29
N LEU A 496 8.00 -19.82 -26.19
CA LEU A 496 7.24 -20.87 -25.52
C LEU A 496 5.90 -21.16 -26.24
#